data_056ee3208020446e2852f9666db4170c
#
_entry.id   056ee3208020446e2852f9666db4170c
#
_cell.length_a   1.000
_cell.length_b   1.000
_cell.length_c   1.000
_cell.angle_alpha   90.00
_cell.angle_beta   90.00
_cell.angle_gamma   90.00
#
_symmetry.space_group_name_H-M   'P 1'
#
loop_
_entity.id
_entity.type
_entity.pdbx_description
1 polymer ?
#
loop_
_entity_poly.entity_id
_entity_poly.type
_entity_poly.pdbx_seq_one_letter_code
_entity_poly.pdbx_strand_id
1 'polypeptide(L)'
;MRRSAKIAAVMLLPIMLSACAASDDGKPITFTDDRGVSSQPFPKNYRTEVLAFLKTYLNDPVGVRDAVMAEPVERVVGGRLRYVACLRFSPREPDGGYRAPHERAILFVDGRLDRIIENAVEPCAGVAYVPFAELEKMTR
;
A
#
# COMPACT_ATOMS: atom_id res chain seq x y z
N MET A 1 0.46 -33.47 85.41
CA MET A 1 0.99 -32.24 84.80
C MET A 1 0.62 -32.28 83.34
N ARG A 2 -0.39 -31.56 82.91
CA ARG A 2 -0.92 -31.54 81.55
C ARG A 2 -0.39 -30.30 80.87
N ARG A 3 0.42 -30.48 79.80
CA ARG A 3 0.84 -29.38 78.90
C ARG A 3 -0.06 -29.37 77.68
N SER A 4 -0.91 -28.37 77.66
CA SER A 4 -1.77 -28.10 76.50
C SER A 4 -0.95 -27.51 75.36
N ALA A 5 -0.83 -28.23 74.24
CA ALA A 5 -0.27 -27.72 73.00
C ALA A 5 -1.38 -26.95 72.30
N LYS A 6 -1.17 -25.63 72.07
CA LYS A 6 -2.03 -24.81 71.22
C LYS A 6 -1.59 -24.96 69.77
N ILE A 7 -2.42 -25.58 69.01
CA ILE A 7 -2.23 -25.69 67.59
C ILE A 7 -2.73 -24.37 66.92
N ALA A 8 -1.81 -23.58 66.43
CA ALA A 8 -2.14 -22.39 65.66
C ALA A 8 -2.44 -22.85 64.23
N ALA A 9 -3.69 -22.75 63.82
CA ALA A 9 -4.11 -22.98 62.43
C ALA A 9 -3.71 -21.77 61.60
N VAL A 10 -2.70 -21.94 60.76
CA VAL A 10 -2.33 -20.95 59.72
C VAL A 10 -3.25 -21.17 58.53
N MET A 11 -4.21 -20.24 58.36
CA MET A 11 -5.00 -20.19 57.12
C MET A 11 -4.15 -19.65 55.99
N LEU A 12 -3.73 -20.52 55.11
CA LEU A 12 -3.19 -20.16 53.80
C LEU A 12 -4.35 -19.73 52.88
N LEU A 13 -4.48 -18.43 52.62
CA LEU A 13 -5.32 -17.92 51.56
C LEU A 13 -4.62 -18.23 50.22
N PRO A 14 -5.28 -18.92 49.26
CA PRO A 14 -4.75 -18.99 47.89
C PRO A 14 -5.02 -17.63 47.23
N ILE A 15 -3.94 -16.91 46.93
CA ILE A 15 -3.97 -15.76 46.02
C ILE A 15 -4.22 -16.29 44.63
N MET A 16 -5.46 -16.19 44.16
CA MET A 16 -5.79 -16.40 42.75
C MET A 16 -5.18 -15.24 41.95
N LEU A 17 -3.96 -15.42 41.43
CA LEU A 17 -3.46 -14.59 40.36
C LEU A 17 -4.31 -14.91 39.12
N SER A 18 -5.31 -14.09 38.88
CA SER A 18 -5.95 -14.01 37.56
C SER A 18 -4.90 -13.48 36.60
N ALA A 19 -4.18 -14.39 35.93
CA ALA A 19 -3.42 -14.07 34.76
C ALA A 19 -4.42 -13.65 33.70
N CYS A 20 -4.57 -12.35 33.47
CA CYS A 20 -5.08 -11.84 32.21
C CYS A 20 -4.12 -12.33 31.14
N ALA A 21 -4.44 -13.44 30.50
CA ALA A 21 -3.88 -13.79 29.22
C ALA A 21 -4.42 -12.74 28.22
N ALA A 22 -3.73 -11.60 28.15
CA ALA A 22 -3.83 -10.74 26.99
C ALA A 22 -3.31 -11.60 25.83
N SER A 23 -4.22 -12.10 25.01
CA SER A 23 -3.90 -12.59 23.69
C SER A 23 -3.38 -11.40 22.92
N ASP A 24 -2.10 -11.16 23.04
CA ASP A 24 -1.38 -10.19 22.22
C ASP A 24 -1.25 -10.83 20.83
N ASP A 25 -2.35 -10.77 20.07
CA ASP A 25 -2.28 -10.85 18.63
C ASP A 25 -1.49 -9.62 18.19
N GLY A 26 -0.18 -9.77 18.19
CA GLY A 26 0.78 -8.72 17.86
C GLY A 26 0.62 -8.21 16.42
N LYS A 27 -0.56 -7.69 16.13
CA LYS A 27 -0.80 -6.93 14.89
C LYS A 27 -0.19 -5.55 15.11
N PRO A 28 0.82 -5.17 14.33
CA PRO A 28 1.32 -3.81 14.40
C PRO A 28 0.15 -2.86 14.16
N ILE A 29 -0.02 -1.89 15.06
CA ILE A 29 -0.96 -0.79 14.87
C ILE A 29 -0.41 0.02 13.69
N THR A 30 -0.86 -0.29 12.50
CA THR A 30 -0.60 0.53 11.33
C THR A 30 -1.65 1.64 11.34
N PHE A 31 -1.20 2.88 11.34
CA PHE A 31 -2.07 4.07 11.28
C PHE A 31 -2.78 4.20 9.92
N THR A 32 -2.43 3.41 8.95
CA THR A 32 -3.22 3.20 7.75
C THR A 32 -4.31 2.20 8.08
N ASP A 33 -5.55 2.53 7.80
CA ASP A 33 -6.75 1.72 8.08
C ASP A 33 -6.78 0.44 7.22
N ASP A 34 -5.64 -0.23 7.16
CA ASP A 34 -5.47 -1.50 6.51
C ASP A 34 -5.95 -2.60 7.46
N ARG A 35 -7.24 -2.78 7.51
CA ARG A 35 -7.94 -3.75 8.37
C ARG A 35 -7.63 -5.20 8.05
N GLY A 36 -6.53 -5.45 7.33
CA GLY A 36 -6.15 -6.80 6.93
C GLY A 36 -7.19 -7.44 6.01
N VAL A 37 -7.96 -6.63 5.29
CA VAL A 37 -8.92 -7.09 4.30
C VAL A 37 -8.13 -7.73 3.17
N SER A 38 -8.35 -9.01 2.93
CA SER A 38 -7.69 -9.77 1.88
C SER A 38 -8.07 -9.30 0.48
N SER A 39 -9.25 -8.67 0.32
CA SER A 39 -9.73 -8.12 -0.94
C SER A 39 -9.76 -6.59 -0.89
N GLN A 40 -9.16 -5.96 -1.88
CA GLN A 40 -9.19 -4.51 -2.05
C GLN A 40 -10.28 -4.11 -3.07
N PRO A 41 -10.98 -2.97 -2.88
CA PRO A 41 -11.90 -2.49 -3.90
C PRO A 41 -11.12 -2.07 -5.15
N PHE A 42 -11.68 -2.38 -6.32
CA PHE A 42 -11.11 -1.95 -7.60
C PHE A 42 -11.11 -0.42 -7.72
N PRO A 43 -9.99 0.21 -8.08
CA PRO A 43 -9.88 1.67 -8.19
C PRO A 43 -10.58 2.19 -9.45
N LYS A 44 -11.88 2.41 -9.40
CA LYS A 44 -12.72 2.77 -10.56
C LYS A 44 -12.27 4.05 -11.28
N ASN A 45 -11.70 5.00 -10.55
CA ASN A 45 -11.27 6.30 -11.07
C ASN A 45 -9.75 6.37 -11.34
N TYR A 46 -9.08 5.23 -11.48
CA TYR A 46 -7.62 5.15 -11.56
C TYR A 46 -7.01 6.08 -12.61
N ARG A 47 -7.60 6.20 -13.80
CA ARG A 47 -7.07 7.08 -14.88
C ARG A 47 -7.07 8.55 -14.43
N THR A 48 -8.18 9.03 -13.87
CA THR A 48 -8.30 10.41 -13.39
C THR A 48 -7.37 10.69 -12.21
N GLU A 49 -7.26 9.76 -11.26
CA GLU A 49 -6.36 9.90 -10.12
C GLU A 49 -4.89 9.90 -10.54
N VAL A 50 -4.51 9.06 -11.50
CA VAL A 50 -3.16 9.04 -12.05
C VAL A 50 -2.83 10.35 -12.76
N LEU A 51 -3.74 10.89 -13.57
CA LEU A 51 -3.53 12.18 -14.24
C LEU A 51 -3.37 13.31 -13.21
N ALA A 52 -4.22 13.38 -12.19
CA ALA A 52 -4.13 14.37 -11.14
C ALA A 52 -2.81 14.27 -10.36
N PHE A 53 -2.37 13.05 -10.05
CA PHE A 53 -1.10 12.79 -9.40
C PHE A 53 0.09 13.23 -10.27
N LEU A 54 0.12 12.83 -11.54
CA LEU A 54 1.21 13.16 -12.46
C LEU A 54 1.33 14.66 -12.73
N LYS A 55 0.24 15.40 -12.64
CA LYS A 55 0.26 16.87 -12.77
C LYS A 55 1.13 17.53 -11.70
N THR A 56 1.20 16.94 -10.51
CA THR A 56 2.05 17.44 -9.41
C THR A 56 3.39 16.72 -9.31
N TYR A 57 3.44 15.46 -9.72
CA TYR A 57 4.64 14.64 -9.65
C TYR A 57 5.67 15.01 -10.74
N LEU A 58 5.20 15.31 -11.95
CA LEU A 58 6.07 15.74 -13.04
C LEU A 58 6.40 17.23 -12.92
N ASN A 59 7.69 17.58 -13.07
CA ASN A 59 8.12 18.98 -13.11
C ASN A 59 7.47 19.75 -14.27
N ASP A 60 7.35 19.09 -15.42
CA ASP A 60 6.63 19.58 -16.58
C ASP A 60 5.77 18.46 -17.17
N PRO A 61 4.45 18.48 -16.94
CA PRO A 61 3.56 17.47 -17.50
C PRO A 61 3.26 17.69 -18.99
N VAL A 62 3.69 18.81 -19.56
CA VAL A 62 3.41 19.17 -20.96
C VAL A 62 4.37 18.43 -21.90
N GLY A 63 3.84 17.92 -23.00
CA GLY A 63 4.65 17.30 -24.05
C GLY A 63 5.17 15.90 -23.72
N VAL A 64 4.55 15.19 -22.78
CA VAL A 64 4.81 13.77 -22.55
C VAL A 64 4.53 12.97 -23.84
N ARG A 65 5.37 11.99 -24.15
CA ARG A 65 5.24 11.10 -25.32
C ARG A 65 5.21 9.63 -24.94
N ASP A 66 4.74 8.82 -25.86
CA ASP A 66 4.73 7.36 -25.78
C ASP A 66 4.04 6.86 -24.51
N ALA A 67 2.98 7.56 -24.10
CA ALA A 67 2.24 7.23 -22.91
C ALA A 67 1.34 6.01 -23.12
N VAL A 68 1.58 4.98 -22.36
CA VAL A 68 0.75 3.77 -22.29
C VAL A 68 0.47 3.40 -20.85
N MET A 69 -0.69 2.83 -20.61
CA MET A 69 -1.13 2.44 -19.27
C MET A 69 -1.81 1.08 -19.32
N ALA A 70 -1.55 0.24 -18.33
CA ALA A 70 -2.28 -1.00 -18.13
C ALA A 70 -3.41 -0.80 -17.12
N GLU A 71 -4.50 -1.54 -17.30
CA GLU A 71 -5.58 -1.60 -16.32
C GLU A 71 -5.06 -2.12 -14.97
N PRO A 72 -5.60 -1.63 -13.84
CA PRO A 72 -5.19 -2.11 -12.53
C PRO A 72 -5.37 -3.62 -12.37
N VAL A 73 -4.33 -4.29 -11.92
CA VAL A 73 -4.31 -5.73 -11.64
C VAL A 73 -3.93 -5.97 -10.17
N GLU A 74 -4.43 -7.05 -9.60
CA GLU A 74 -4.03 -7.44 -8.26
C GLU A 74 -2.61 -7.98 -8.23
N ARG A 75 -1.82 -7.48 -7.29
CA ARG A 75 -0.43 -7.91 -7.03
C ARG A 75 -0.16 -7.96 -5.53
N VAL A 76 0.74 -8.83 -5.14
CA VAL A 76 1.27 -8.83 -3.77
C VAL A 76 2.41 -7.82 -3.70
N VAL A 77 2.21 -6.75 -2.94
CA VAL A 77 3.20 -5.69 -2.73
C VAL A 77 3.44 -5.54 -1.23
N GLY A 78 4.67 -5.74 -0.80
CA GLY A 78 5.00 -5.70 0.64
C GLY A 78 4.25 -6.74 1.47
N GLY A 79 4.02 -7.93 0.91
CA GLY A 79 3.29 -9.01 1.57
C GLY A 79 1.77 -8.84 1.62
N ARG A 80 1.21 -7.83 0.94
CA ARG A 80 -0.21 -7.53 0.93
C ARG A 80 -0.78 -7.47 -0.47
N LEU A 81 -2.01 -7.94 -0.64
CA LEU A 81 -2.73 -7.86 -1.90
C LEU A 81 -3.15 -6.41 -2.16
N ARG A 82 -2.78 -5.86 -3.32
CA ARG A 82 -3.06 -4.49 -3.74
C ARG A 82 -3.40 -4.44 -5.22
N TYR A 83 -4.14 -3.41 -5.63
CA TYR A 83 -4.24 -3.08 -7.04
C TYR A 83 -3.05 -2.25 -7.48
N VAL A 84 -2.51 -2.58 -8.65
CA VAL A 84 -1.39 -1.89 -9.27
C VAL A 84 -1.75 -1.57 -10.71
N ALA A 85 -1.70 -0.31 -11.10
CA ALA A 85 -1.72 0.11 -12.49
C ALA A 85 -0.30 0.35 -12.97
N CYS A 86 0.02 -0.11 -14.16
CA CYS A 86 1.34 0.08 -14.75
C CYS A 86 1.30 1.18 -15.79
N LEU A 87 2.29 2.04 -15.76
CA LEU A 87 2.39 3.24 -16.57
C LEU A 87 3.79 3.33 -17.17
N ARG A 88 3.86 3.65 -18.45
CA ARG A 88 5.13 3.90 -19.15
C ARG A 88 4.98 5.12 -20.06
N PHE A 89 5.92 6.03 -19.99
CA PHE A 89 5.95 7.24 -20.80
C PHE A 89 7.33 7.86 -20.83
N SER A 90 7.55 8.77 -21.81
CA SER A 90 8.75 9.59 -21.96
C SER A 90 8.42 11.03 -21.55
N PRO A 91 8.91 11.52 -20.41
CA PRO A 91 8.75 12.93 -20.05
C PRO A 91 9.66 13.80 -20.90
N ARG A 92 9.22 15.05 -21.13
CA ARG A 92 10.04 16.06 -21.79
C ARG A 92 11.09 16.58 -20.80
N GLU A 93 12.33 16.61 -21.22
CA GLU A 93 13.45 17.17 -20.45
C GLU A 93 13.51 18.71 -20.60
N PRO A 94 14.17 19.43 -19.67
CA PRO A 94 14.33 20.87 -19.72
C PRO A 94 15.02 21.38 -20.99
N ASP A 95 15.89 20.58 -21.60
CA ASP A 95 16.56 20.87 -22.86
C ASP A 95 15.69 20.61 -24.11
N GLY A 96 14.44 20.17 -23.92
CA GLY A 96 13.51 19.81 -24.97
C GLY A 96 13.65 18.39 -25.53
N GLY A 97 14.63 17.63 -25.05
CA GLY A 97 14.81 16.22 -25.39
C GLY A 97 13.85 15.29 -24.64
N TYR A 98 13.98 13.99 -24.89
CA TYR A 98 13.17 12.93 -24.27
C TYR A 98 14.06 11.82 -23.80
N ARG A 99 13.76 11.29 -22.61
CA ARG A 99 14.33 10.02 -22.14
C ARG A 99 13.55 8.85 -22.74
N ALA A 100 14.21 7.69 -22.78
CA ALA A 100 13.51 6.45 -23.08
C ALA A 100 12.31 6.25 -22.15
N PRO A 101 11.22 5.65 -22.65
CA PRO A 101 10.06 5.35 -21.79
C PRO A 101 10.47 4.51 -20.59
N HIS A 102 10.09 4.95 -19.41
CA HIS A 102 10.36 4.26 -18.15
C HIS A 102 9.06 3.73 -17.56
N GLU A 103 9.09 2.46 -17.15
CA GLU A 103 7.96 1.78 -16.54
C GLU A 103 7.87 2.09 -15.05
N ARG A 104 6.66 2.44 -14.60
CA ARG A 104 6.33 2.73 -13.20
C ARG A 104 5.07 2.00 -12.81
N ALA A 105 5.00 1.61 -11.55
CA ALA A 105 3.80 1.03 -10.96
C ALA A 105 3.11 2.04 -10.05
N ILE A 106 1.80 2.17 -10.20
CA ILE A 106 0.95 3.00 -9.34
C ILE A 106 0.21 2.09 -8.39
N LEU A 107 0.46 2.24 -7.10
CA LEU A 107 -0.17 1.45 -6.05
C LEU A 107 -1.47 2.09 -5.59
N PHE A 108 -2.51 1.28 -5.46
CA PHE A 108 -3.80 1.66 -4.91
C PHE A 108 -4.07 0.94 -3.60
N VAL A 109 -4.57 1.68 -2.63
CA VAL A 109 -5.03 1.17 -1.33
C VAL A 109 -6.46 1.66 -1.12
N ASP A 110 -7.36 0.76 -0.77
CA ASP A 110 -8.79 1.05 -0.59
C ASP A 110 -9.43 1.77 -1.80
N GLY A 111 -9.00 1.38 -3.02
CA GLY A 111 -9.51 1.94 -4.26
C GLY A 111 -9.01 3.33 -4.61
N ARG A 112 -8.01 3.86 -3.88
CA ARG A 112 -7.41 5.18 -4.09
C ARG A 112 -5.92 5.09 -4.33
N LEU A 113 -5.39 6.01 -5.13
CA LEU A 113 -3.95 6.10 -5.39
C LEU A 113 -3.21 6.41 -4.09
N ASP A 114 -2.24 5.55 -3.76
CA ASP A 114 -1.37 5.69 -2.60
C ASP A 114 0.00 6.26 -2.97
N ARG A 115 0.71 5.60 -3.89
CA ARG A 115 2.06 6.01 -4.29
C ARG A 115 2.48 5.44 -5.63
N ILE A 116 3.57 6.01 -6.16
CA ILE A 116 4.30 5.49 -7.32
C ILE A 116 5.47 4.62 -6.87
N ILE A 117 5.74 3.57 -7.62
CA ILE A 117 6.88 2.65 -7.45
C ILE A 117 7.72 2.73 -8.72
N GLU A 118 8.94 3.23 -8.60
CA GLU A 118 9.85 3.42 -9.75
C GLU A 118 10.43 2.09 -10.27
N ASN A 119 10.67 1.13 -9.38
CA ASN A 119 11.09 -0.21 -9.80
C ASN A 119 9.86 -1.09 -10.02
N ALA A 120 9.36 -1.06 -11.25
CA ALA A 120 8.09 -1.68 -11.63
C ALA A 120 8.21 -3.05 -12.29
N VAL A 121 9.41 -3.59 -12.44
CA VAL A 121 9.66 -4.85 -13.17
C VAL A 121 8.78 -6.00 -12.66
N GLU A 122 8.76 -6.21 -11.37
CA GLU A 122 7.99 -7.28 -10.75
C GLU A 122 6.47 -6.99 -10.73
N PRO A 123 6.00 -5.85 -10.22
CA PRO A 123 4.57 -5.57 -10.15
C PRO A 123 3.92 -5.40 -11.53
N CYS A 124 4.68 -5.03 -12.56
CA CYS A 124 4.17 -4.84 -13.93
C CYS A 124 4.40 -6.03 -14.86
N ALA A 125 4.93 -7.14 -14.35
CA ALA A 125 5.15 -8.32 -15.19
C ALA A 125 3.85 -8.82 -15.84
N GLY A 126 3.88 -8.99 -17.16
CA GLY A 126 2.79 -9.59 -17.93
C GLY A 126 1.54 -8.73 -18.11
N VAL A 127 1.57 -7.43 -17.79
CA VAL A 127 0.44 -6.52 -18.01
C VAL A 127 0.26 -6.15 -19.48
N ALA A 128 -0.97 -5.87 -19.89
CA ALA A 128 -1.30 -5.42 -21.24
C ALA A 128 -1.42 -3.90 -21.25
N TYR A 129 -0.54 -3.24 -21.99
CA TYR A 129 -0.55 -1.79 -22.17
C TYR A 129 -1.49 -1.36 -23.29
N VAL A 130 -2.20 -0.25 -23.03
CA VAL A 130 -3.00 0.47 -24.04
C VAL A 130 -2.57 1.95 -24.06
N PRO A 131 -2.79 2.67 -25.18
CA PRO A 131 -2.46 4.09 -25.25
C PRO A 131 -3.13 4.91 -24.14
N PHE A 132 -2.36 5.83 -23.56
CA PHE A 132 -2.83 6.77 -22.54
C PHE A 132 -2.76 8.20 -23.07
N ALA A 133 -3.57 8.47 -24.08
CA ALA A 133 -3.57 9.74 -24.80
C ALA A 133 -3.89 10.96 -23.94
N GLU A 134 -4.62 10.77 -22.84
CA GLU A 134 -4.95 11.85 -21.90
C GLU A 134 -3.69 12.42 -21.22
N LEU A 135 -2.69 11.58 -20.95
CA LEU A 135 -1.42 12.03 -20.41
C LEU A 135 -0.63 12.87 -21.44
N GLU A 136 -0.63 12.46 -22.70
CA GLU A 136 0.07 13.20 -23.78
C GLU A 136 -0.56 14.57 -24.07
N LYS A 137 -1.86 14.70 -23.80
CA LYS A 137 -2.63 15.95 -23.98
C LYS A 137 -2.66 16.84 -22.75
N MET A 138 -1.92 16.48 -21.69
CA MET A 138 -1.93 17.22 -20.44
C MET A 138 -1.35 18.62 -20.65
N THR A 139 -2.05 19.60 -20.11
CA THR A 139 -1.63 21.01 -20.04
C THR A 139 -1.35 21.41 -18.61
N ARG A 140 -0.65 22.53 -18.40
CA ARG A 140 -0.38 23.07 -17.07
C ARG A 140 -1.64 23.50 -16.34
#